data_d19171081090df1e9960aae7fa74a1ec
#
_entry.id   d19171081090df1e9960aae7fa74a1ec
#
_cell.length_a   1.000
_cell.length_b   1.000
_cell.length_c   1.000
_cell.angle_alpha   90.00
_cell.angle_beta   90.00
_cell.angle_gamma   90.00
#
_symmetry.space_group_name_H-M   'P 1'
#
loop_
_entity.id
_entity.type
_entity.pdbx_description
1 polymer ?
#
loop_
_entity_poly.entity_id
_entity_poly.type
_entity_poly.pdbx_seq_one_letter_code
_entity_poly.pdbx_strand_id
1 'polypeptide(L)'
;MNDKKLLQVFKAHGYTNLSRLSSRVFKAQHPSWGLVTIKSAQELKHRHFLKQEAEFLYSNTNFNTDSNKKDIWPNYCDYFSSHKSDCLVLSYMNGKTLLEIQADSDLAECLPSHWVRNLEATINQVHTLGFVHGDIKPSNIVFSPQGQAQLIDFGSVTKIGTKREQLRFESYTPRYSRQHLFTSKLDDWFALAVMLEEWIDDSAVLPSRYEILLKQNRNTEHTSR
;
A
#
# COMPACT_ATOMS: atom_id res chain seq x y z
N MET A 1 19.26 3.89 14.43
CA MET A 1 20.29 2.82 14.42
C MET A 1 21.11 3.03 13.15
N ASN A 2 22.45 2.90 13.24
CA ASN A 2 23.28 2.97 12.03
C ASN A 2 22.94 1.78 11.14
N ASP A 3 22.84 2.00 9.84
CA ASP A 3 22.52 1.00 8.80
C ASP A 3 23.38 -0.28 8.95
N LYS A 4 24.66 -0.14 9.30
CA LYS A 4 25.55 -1.29 9.52
C LYS A 4 25.03 -2.26 10.59
N LYS A 5 24.47 -1.73 11.69
CA LYS A 5 23.90 -2.57 12.76
C LYS A 5 22.62 -3.26 12.31
N LEU A 6 21.77 -2.57 11.54
CA LEU A 6 20.54 -3.15 11.00
C LEU A 6 20.85 -4.29 10.04
N LEU A 7 21.78 -4.09 9.13
CA LEU A 7 22.22 -5.14 8.19
C LEU A 7 22.86 -6.34 8.90
N GLN A 8 23.58 -6.14 10.02
CA GLN A 8 24.10 -7.24 10.85
C GLN A 8 22.96 -8.05 11.48
N VAL A 9 21.92 -7.39 11.96
CA VAL A 9 20.72 -8.06 12.48
C VAL A 9 20.08 -8.91 11.40
N PHE A 10 19.87 -8.36 10.20
CA PHE A 10 19.28 -9.13 9.09
C PHE A 10 20.14 -10.37 8.74
N LYS A 11 21.44 -10.22 8.67
CA LYS A 11 22.34 -11.36 8.42
C LYS A 11 22.27 -12.42 9.52
N ALA A 12 22.19 -12.01 10.79
CA ALA A 12 22.05 -12.92 11.93
C ALA A 12 20.71 -13.69 11.90
N HIS A 13 19.66 -13.12 11.29
CA HIS A 13 18.38 -13.78 11.04
C HIS A 13 18.34 -14.58 9.72
N GLY A 14 19.47 -14.79 9.05
CA GLY A 14 19.55 -15.62 7.84
C GLY A 14 19.24 -14.91 6.52
N TYR A 15 19.03 -13.57 6.55
CA TYR A 15 18.78 -12.81 5.31
C TYR A 15 20.07 -12.56 4.55
N THR A 16 20.04 -12.85 3.24
CA THR A 16 21.15 -12.68 2.29
C THR A 16 20.74 -11.78 1.13
N ASN A 17 21.67 -11.44 0.23
CA ASN A 17 21.41 -10.64 -0.97
C ASN A 17 20.64 -9.35 -0.68
N LEU A 18 20.99 -8.68 0.42
CA LEU A 18 20.33 -7.47 0.90
C LEU A 18 20.57 -6.30 -0.07
N SER A 19 19.50 -5.74 -0.58
CA SER A 19 19.51 -4.50 -1.35
C SER A 19 18.48 -3.52 -0.76
N ARG A 20 18.80 -2.22 -0.81
CA ARG A 20 17.93 -1.17 -0.28
C ARG A 20 16.93 -0.74 -1.34
N LEU A 21 15.63 -0.75 -1.01
CA LEU A 21 14.57 -0.21 -1.85
C LEU A 21 14.22 1.24 -1.47
N SER A 22 14.24 1.57 -0.17
CA SER A 22 14.04 2.92 0.34
C SER A 22 14.78 3.13 1.67
N SER A 23 14.58 4.26 2.33
CA SER A 23 15.25 4.58 3.61
C SER A 23 15.05 3.51 4.70
N ARG A 24 13.92 2.78 4.69
CA ARG A 24 13.53 1.81 5.72
C ARG A 24 13.06 0.48 5.15
N VAL A 25 13.18 0.27 3.84
CA VAL A 25 12.71 -0.94 3.15
C VAL A 25 13.86 -1.59 2.41
N PHE A 26 13.98 -2.89 2.59
CA PHE A 26 15.04 -3.71 1.99
C PHE A 26 14.42 -4.90 1.27
N LYS A 27 15.03 -5.29 0.18
CA LYS A 27 14.82 -6.57 -0.48
C LYS A 27 15.90 -7.54 -0.03
N ALA A 28 15.52 -8.78 0.24
CA ALA A 28 16.45 -9.81 0.69
C ALA A 28 16.01 -11.19 0.22
N GLN A 29 16.92 -12.16 0.36
CA GLN A 29 16.67 -13.59 0.16
C GLN A 29 16.68 -14.29 1.52
N HIS A 30 15.70 -15.17 1.78
CA HIS A 30 15.66 -16.01 2.97
C HIS A 30 15.44 -17.47 2.61
N PRO A 31 16.10 -18.44 3.30
CA PRO A 31 15.99 -19.86 2.98
C PRO A 31 14.56 -20.42 3.00
N SER A 32 13.76 -19.99 3.97
CA SER A 32 12.38 -20.50 4.17
C SER A 32 11.33 -19.75 3.36
N TRP A 33 11.54 -18.46 3.04
CA TRP A 33 10.51 -17.58 2.43
C TRP A 33 10.86 -17.11 1.03
N GLY A 34 12.06 -17.49 0.52
CA GLY A 34 12.51 -17.02 -0.78
C GLY A 34 12.79 -15.52 -0.77
N LEU A 35 12.30 -14.80 -1.77
CA LEU A 35 12.50 -13.38 -1.93
C LEU A 35 11.53 -12.61 -1.05
N VAL A 36 12.05 -11.72 -0.19
CA VAL A 36 11.27 -10.98 0.81
C VAL A 36 11.52 -9.48 0.77
N THR A 37 10.55 -8.73 1.29
CA THR A 37 10.67 -7.31 1.65
C THR A 37 10.79 -7.22 3.16
N ILE A 38 11.79 -6.51 3.68
CA ILE A 38 11.95 -6.20 5.09
C ILE A 38 11.72 -4.71 5.29
N LYS A 39 10.68 -4.35 6.05
CA LYS A 39 10.41 -2.99 6.51
C LYS A 39 10.94 -2.84 7.92
N SER A 40 11.59 -1.71 8.24
CA SER A 40 12.12 -1.43 9.59
C SER A 40 11.64 -0.10 10.13
N ALA A 41 11.34 -0.03 11.43
CA ALA A 41 10.87 1.18 12.09
C ALA A 41 11.51 1.35 13.46
N GLN A 42 11.92 2.58 13.81
CA GLN A 42 12.51 2.93 15.13
C GLN A 42 11.60 3.88 15.91
N GLU A 43 11.06 4.87 15.24
CA GLU A 43 10.19 5.87 15.84
C GLU A 43 8.84 5.25 16.22
N LEU A 44 8.29 5.64 17.35
CA LEU A 44 7.04 5.11 17.90
C LEU A 44 5.88 5.11 16.88
N LYS A 45 5.73 6.22 16.15
CA LYS A 45 4.71 6.36 15.11
C LYS A 45 4.89 5.31 14.00
N HIS A 46 6.11 5.16 13.48
CA HIS A 46 6.39 4.21 12.41
C HIS A 46 6.32 2.74 12.87
N ARG A 47 6.71 2.45 14.11
CA ARG A 47 6.52 1.12 14.72
C ARG A 47 5.05 0.76 14.85
N HIS A 48 4.21 1.75 15.20
CA HIS A 48 2.76 1.55 15.26
C HIS A 48 2.19 1.15 13.89
N PHE A 49 2.53 1.87 12.81
CA PHE A 49 2.08 1.54 11.46
C PHE A 49 2.61 0.20 10.97
N LEU A 50 3.87 -0.12 11.29
CA LEU A 50 4.45 -1.41 10.96
C LEU A 50 3.72 -2.57 11.64
N LYS A 51 3.34 -2.39 12.90
CA LYS A 51 2.57 -3.38 13.67
C LYS A 51 1.15 -3.52 13.12
N GLN A 52 0.50 -2.42 12.77
CA GLN A 52 -0.84 -2.42 12.16
C GLN A 52 -0.85 -3.15 10.82
N GLU A 53 0.15 -2.93 9.96
CA GLU A 53 0.34 -3.67 8.72
C GLU A 53 0.55 -5.17 8.99
N ALA A 54 1.41 -5.51 9.96
CA ALA A 54 1.66 -6.90 10.35
C ALA A 54 0.38 -7.61 10.83
N GLU A 55 -0.39 -6.98 11.70
CA GLU A 55 -1.65 -7.51 12.24
C GLU A 55 -2.69 -7.75 11.14
N PHE A 56 -2.84 -6.79 10.22
CA PHE A 56 -3.76 -6.93 9.08
C PHE A 56 -3.35 -8.10 8.18
N LEU A 57 -2.10 -8.13 7.74
CA LEU A 57 -1.61 -9.15 6.81
C LEU A 57 -1.58 -10.55 7.43
N TYR A 58 -1.17 -10.66 8.70
CA TYR A 58 -1.20 -11.93 9.45
C TYR A 58 -2.62 -12.49 9.56
N SER A 59 -3.59 -11.65 9.95
CA SER A 59 -4.98 -12.06 10.11
C SER A 59 -5.65 -12.45 8.79
N ASN A 60 -5.11 -12.00 7.66
CA ASN A 60 -5.67 -12.24 6.33
C ASN A 60 -4.77 -13.12 5.43
N THR A 61 -3.79 -13.82 6.00
CA THR A 61 -2.88 -14.71 5.27
C THR A 61 -3.65 -15.77 4.46
N ASN A 62 -4.70 -16.35 5.00
CA ASN A 62 -5.51 -17.38 4.33
C ASN A 62 -6.30 -16.84 3.12
N PHE A 63 -6.44 -15.53 2.96
CA PHE A 63 -7.14 -14.95 1.82
C PHE A 63 -6.33 -15.08 0.51
N ASN A 64 -5.00 -15.16 0.63
CA ASN A 64 -4.08 -15.33 -0.49
C ASN A 64 -3.76 -16.81 -0.82
N THR A 65 -4.19 -17.77 0.01
CA THR A 65 -3.80 -19.19 -0.13
C THR A 65 -4.64 -19.99 -1.12
N ASP A 66 -5.64 -19.40 -1.76
CA ASP A 66 -6.35 -20.05 -2.86
C ASP A 66 -5.38 -20.16 -4.05
N SER A 67 -4.92 -21.38 -4.33
CA SER A 67 -3.91 -21.71 -5.36
C SER A 67 -4.24 -21.19 -6.77
N ASN A 68 -5.49 -20.76 -7.00
CA ASN A 68 -5.95 -20.16 -8.24
C ASN A 68 -6.01 -18.62 -8.21
N LYS A 69 -5.78 -17.97 -7.04
CA LYS A 69 -5.72 -16.51 -6.92
C LYS A 69 -4.28 -16.06 -6.86
N LYS A 70 -3.93 -15.10 -7.71
CA LYS A 70 -2.64 -14.42 -7.67
C LYS A 70 -2.58 -13.53 -6.42
N ASP A 71 -1.40 -13.41 -5.81
CA ASP A 71 -1.17 -12.52 -4.69
C ASP A 71 -1.52 -11.08 -5.06
N ILE A 72 -2.52 -10.52 -4.40
CA ILE A 72 -2.99 -9.14 -4.60
C ILE A 72 -2.42 -8.17 -3.55
N TRP A 73 -1.77 -8.69 -2.52
CA TRP A 73 -0.98 -7.99 -1.52
C TRP A 73 0.09 -8.94 -0.95
N PRO A 74 1.11 -8.41 -0.23
CA PRO A 74 2.17 -9.24 0.33
C PRO A 74 1.66 -10.22 1.38
N ASN A 75 2.23 -11.42 1.40
CA ASN A 75 2.03 -12.38 2.47
C ASN A 75 2.90 -12.01 3.67
N TYR A 76 2.33 -12.11 4.89
CA TYR A 76 3.08 -12.01 6.12
C TYR A 76 4.05 -13.20 6.25
N CYS A 77 5.32 -12.91 6.53
CA CYS A 77 6.35 -13.91 6.78
C CYS A 77 6.78 -13.92 8.25
N ASP A 78 7.18 -12.76 8.79
CA ASP A 78 7.68 -12.64 10.15
C ASP A 78 7.58 -11.20 10.70
N TYR A 79 7.63 -11.07 12.03
CA TYR A 79 7.76 -9.80 12.73
C TYR A 79 8.66 -9.97 13.94
N PHE A 80 9.75 -9.21 13.99
CA PHE A 80 10.70 -9.27 15.11
C PHE A 80 11.19 -7.88 15.52
N SER A 81 11.66 -7.79 16.78
CA SER A 81 12.23 -6.56 17.34
C SER A 81 13.71 -6.76 17.68
N SER A 82 14.55 -5.81 17.33
CA SER A 82 15.95 -5.80 17.68
C SER A 82 16.46 -4.38 17.88
N HIS A 83 17.21 -4.14 18.97
CA HIS A 83 17.87 -2.85 19.26
C HIS A 83 16.97 -1.60 19.10
N LYS A 84 15.76 -1.63 19.64
CA LYS A 84 14.76 -0.55 19.55
C LYS A 84 14.16 -0.35 18.13
N SER A 85 14.39 -1.27 17.22
CA SER A 85 13.75 -1.29 15.90
C SER A 85 12.81 -2.47 15.81
N ASP A 86 11.63 -2.27 15.21
CA ASP A 86 10.75 -3.33 14.78
C ASP A 86 10.99 -3.59 13.29
N CYS A 87 10.90 -4.86 12.91
CA CYS A 87 11.07 -5.32 11.55
C CYS A 87 9.88 -6.19 11.15
N LEU A 88 9.26 -5.88 10.02
CA LEU A 88 8.23 -6.67 9.38
C LEU A 88 8.79 -7.28 8.11
N VAL A 89 8.61 -8.58 7.96
CA VAL A 89 9.04 -9.35 6.81
C VAL A 89 7.83 -9.82 6.03
N LEU A 90 7.82 -9.53 4.76
CA LEU A 90 6.73 -9.80 3.82
C LEU A 90 7.26 -10.51 2.58
N SER A 91 6.43 -11.27 1.89
CA SER A 91 6.77 -11.73 0.54
C SER A 91 7.07 -10.54 -0.38
N TYR A 92 8.05 -10.68 -1.26
CA TYR A 92 8.39 -9.61 -2.20
C TYR A 92 7.38 -9.56 -3.34
N MET A 93 6.75 -8.41 -3.53
CA MET A 93 5.87 -8.15 -4.67
C MET A 93 6.70 -7.77 -5.87
N ASN A 94 6.82 -8.70 -6.83
CA ASN A 94 7.62 -8.48 -8.02
C ASN A 94 6.86 -7.64 -9.05
N GLY A 95 7.42 -6.52 -9.44
CA GLY A 95 6.82 -5.62 -10.44
C GLY A 95 7.36 -4.22 -10.36
N LYS A 96 6.64 -3.29 -11.00
CA LYS A 96 6.89 -1.86 -10.97
C LYS A 96 5.76 -1.14 -10.26
N THR A 97 6.07 -0.15 -9.45
CA THR A 97 5.06 0.72 -8.88
C THR A 97 4.40 1.57 -9.97
N LEU A 98 3.14 1.95 -9.77
CA LEU A 98 2.46 2.86 -10.68
C LEU A 98 3.22 4.20 -10.78
N LEU A 99 3.90 4.63 -9.69
CA LEU A 99 4.76 5.80 -9.70
C LEU A 99 5.96 5.66 -10.66
N GLU A 100 6.62 4.48 -10.69
CA GLU A 100 7.69 4.21 -11.63
C GLU A 100 7.20 4.14 -13.07
N ILE A 101 6.00 3.58 -13.27
CA ILE A 101 5.35 3.49 -14.58
C ILE A 101 4.95 4.87 -15.09
N GLN A 102 4.47 5.76 -14.23
CA GLN A 102 4.16 7.16 -14.58
C GLN A 102 5.39 7.96 -15.03
N ALA A 103 6.55 7.63 -14.49
CA ALA A 103 7.80 8.33 -14.81
C ALA A 103 8.46 7.82 -16.10
N ASP A 104 7.94 6.77 -16.72
CA ASP A 104 8.53 6.11 -17.89
C ASP A 104 7.43 5.78 -18.92
N SER A 105 7.44 6.52 -20.06
CA SER A 105 6.43 6.35 -21.11
C SER A 105 6.38 4.95 -21.68
N ASP A 106 7.53 4.30 -21.84
CA ASP A 106 7.59 2.94 -22.41
C ASP A 106 6.93 1.92 -21.47
N LEU A 107 7.05 2.12 -20.15
CA LEU A 107 6.36 1.30 -19.15
C LEU A 107 4.86 1.62 -19.10
N ALA A 108 4.46 2.88 -19.30
CA ALA A 108 3.06 3.27 -19.33
C ALA A 108 2.28 2.58 -20.45
N GLU A 109 2.89 2.42 -21.63
CA GLU A 109 2.30 1.70 -22.76
C GLU A 109 2.14 0.19 -22.49
N CYS A 110 2.91 -0.36 -21.57
CA CYS A 110 2.82 -1.78 -21.18
C CYS A 110 1.68 -2.10 -20.21
N LEU A 111 0.98 -1.08 -19.65
CA LEU A 111 -0.15 -1.32 -18.78
C LEU A 111 -1.32 -1.96 -19.55
N PRO A 112 -1.95 -3.02 -19.00
CA PRO A 112 -3.15 -3.59 -19.64
C PRO A 112 -4.26 -2.54 -19.72
N SER A 113 -5.01 -2.50 -20.81
CA SER A 113 -6.13 -1.57 -20.99
C SER A 113 -7.19 -1.63 -19.87
N HIS A 114 -7.23 -2.72 -19.10
CA HIS A 114 -8.15 -2.94 -17.98
C HIS A 114 -7.49 -2.78 -16.59
N TRP A 115 -6.31 -2.14 -16.51
CA TRP A 115 -5.57 -2.00 -15.26
C TRP A 115 -6.37 -1.32 -14.14
N VAL A 116 -7.19 -0.32 -14.46
CA VAL A 116 -8.07 0.35 -13.49
C VAL A 116 -9.06 -0.64 -12.87
N ARG A 117 -9.68 -1.48 -13.69
CA ARG A 117 -10.62 -2.52 -13.22
C ARG A 117 -9.92 -3.54 -12.32
N ASN A 118 -8.68 -3.92 -12.64
CA ASN A 118 -7.88 -4.81 -11.79
C ASN A 118 -7.60 -4.18 -10.43
N LEU A 119 -7.25 -2.88 -10.41
CA LEU A 119 -7.01 -2.13 -9.17
C LEU A 119 -8.30 -1.99 -8.34
N GLU A 120 -9.43 -1.64 -8.98
CA GLU A 120 -10.74 -1.61 -8.33
C GLU A 120 -11.10 -2.95 -7.66
N ALA A 121 -10.85 -4.05 -8.36
CA ALA A 121 -11.09 -5.38 -7.81
C ALA A 121 -10.22 -5.65 -6.57
N THR A 122 -8.95 -5.27 -6.60
CA THR A 122 -8.03 -5.42 -5.47
C THR A 122 -8.45 -4.55 -4.27
N ILE A 123 -8.83 -3.29 -4.49
CA ILE A 123 -9.37 -2.40 -3.44
C ILE A 123 -10.64 -2.99 -2.84
N ASN A 124 -11.56 -3.51 -3.68
CA ASN A 124 -12.78 -4.15 -3.22
C ASN A 124 -12.53 -5.37 -2.31
N GLN A 125 -11.45 -6.11 -2.53
CA GLN A 125 -11.09 -7.22 -1.63
C GLN A 125 -10.78 -6.70 -0.20
N VAL A 126 -10.03 -5.61 -0.06
CA VAL A 126 -9.78 -4.96 1.25
C VAL A 126 -11.10 -4.52 1.90
N HIS A 127 -11.99 -3.91 1.11
CA HIS A 127 -13.32 -3.47 1.59
C HIS A 127 -14.23 -4.63 2.01
N THR A 128 -14.10 -5.81 1.39
CA THR A 128 -14.88 -7.01 1.75
C THR A 128 -14.48 -7.55 3.12
N LEU A 129 -13.22 -7.35 3.51
CA LEU A 129 -12.71 -7.68 4.84
C LEU A 129 -13.15 -6.69 5.92
N GLY A 130 -13.88 -5.61 5.56
CA GLY A 130 -14.34 -4.57 6.49
C GLY A 130 -13.32 -3.47 6.76
N PHE A 131 -12.30 -3.34 5.93
CA PHE A 131 -11.24 -2.35 6.07
C PHE A 131 -11.20 -1.36 4.88
N VAL A 132 -10.55 -0.23 5.09
CA VAL A 132 -10.02 0.65 4.05
C VAL A 132 -8.50 0.56 4.07
N HIS A 133 -7.87 0.69 2.91
CA HIS A 133 -6.40 0.75 2.83
C HIS A 133 -5.86 2.04 3.45
N GLY A 134 -6.53 3.16 3.18
CA GLY A 134 -6.29 4.46 3.82
C GLY A 134 -5.10 5.26 3.29
N ASP A 135 -4.30 4.70 2.38
CA ASP A 135 -3.18 5.40 1.72
C ASP A 135 -2.97 4.91 0.28
N ILE A 136 -4.06 4.86 -0.51
CA ILE A 136 -3.99 4.54 -1.94
C ILE A 136 -3.28 5.69 -2.67
N LYS A 137 -2.18 5.35 -3.34
CA LYS A 137 -1.37 6.30 -4.13
C LYS A 137 -0.45 5.54 -5.09
N PRO A 138 0.12 6.19 -6.12
CA PRO A 138 0.92 5.51 -7.15
C PRO A 138 2.09 4.68 -6.62
N SER A 139 2.75 5.11 -5.53
CA SER A 139 3.87 4.38 -4.92
C SER A 139 3.45 3.13 -4.15
N ASN A 140 2.15 2.98 -3.81
CA ASN A 140 1.61 1.84 -3.06
C ASN A 140 0.86 0.83 -3.94
N ILE A 141 0.92 1.00 -5.25
CA ILE A 141 0.34 0.10 -6.25
C ILE A 141 1.48 -0.47 -7.08
N VAL A 142 1.60 -1.80 -7.10
CA VAL A 142 2.58 -2.54 -7.90
C VAL A 142 1.86 -3.29 -9.00
N PHE A 143 2.35 -3.19 -10.21
CA PHE A 143 1.92 -4.05 -11.31
C PHE A 143 2.91 -5.18 -11.52
N SER A 144 2.44 -6.41 -11.39
CA SER A 144 3.24 -7.59 -11.69
C SER A 144 3.61 -7.64 -13.18
N PRO A 145 4.62 -8.42 -13.58
CA PRO A 145 4.96 -8.61 -15.00
C PRO A 145 3.79 -9.13 -15.87
N GLN A 146 2.76 -9.70 -15.23
CA GLN A 146 1.54 -10.16 -15.90
C GLN A 146 0.41 -9.12 -15.90
N GLY A 147 0.70 -7.87 -15.45
CA GLY A 147 -0.26 -6.77 -15.41
C GLY A 147 -1.30 -6.86 -14.28
N GLN A 148 -1.09 -7.72 -13.28
CA GLN A 148 -1.94 -7.79 -12.09
C GLN A 148 -1.64 -6.61 -11.16
N ALA A 149 -2.67 -5.83 -10.81
CA ALA A 149 -2.57 -4.79 -9.80
C ALA A 149 -2.49 -5.40 -8.39
N GLN A 150 -1.53 -4.95 -7.62
CA GLN A 150 -1.22 -5.42 -6.27
C GLN A 150 -1.10 -4.20 -5.34
N LEU A 151 -1.67 -4.27 -4.14
CA LEU A 151 -1.53 -3.23 -3.12
C LEU A 151 -0.40 -3.57 -2.15
N ILE A 152 0.38 -2.56 -1.78
CA ILE A 152 1.43 -2.65 -0.78
C ILE A 152 1.26 -1.52 0.25
N ASP A 153 1.93 -1.67 1.41
CA ASP A 153 1.96 -0.67 2.48
C ASP A 153 0.62 -0.48 3.21
N PHE A 154 0.21 -1.49 3.96
CA PHE A 154 -0.99 -1.51 4.79
C PHE A 154 -0.82 -0.82 6.15
N GLY A 155 0.19 0.03 6.32
CA GLY A 155 0.43 0.76 7.56
C GLY A 155 -0.70 1.71 7.97
N SER A 156 -1.51 2.16 7.03
CA SER A 156 -2.67 3.05 7.25
C SER A 156 -4.01 2.32 7.26
N VAL A 157 -4.02 0.98 7.14
CA VAL A 157 -5.23 0.17 7.09
C VAL A 157 -6.09 0.38 8.34
N THR A 158 -7.39 0.59 8.16
CA THR A 158 -8.29 0.90 9.27
C THR A 158 -9.67 0.28 9.03
N LYS A 159 -10.36 -0.14 10.11
CA LYS A 159 -11.75 -0.63 10.00
C LYS A 159 -12.67 0.45 9.47
N ILE A 160 -13.58 0.08 8.56
CA ILE A 160 -14.64 0.97 8.08
C ILE A 160 -15.50 1.44 9.26
N GLY A 161 -15.80 2.75 9.31
CA GLY A 161 -16.58 3.36 10.37
C GLY A 161 -15.79 3.78 11.61
N THR A 162 -14.45 3.67 11.60
CA THR A 162 -13.61 4.17 12.70
C THR A 162 -13.63 5.70 12.71
N LYS A 163 -13.84 6.32 13.87
CA LYS A 163 -13.66 7.76 14.05
C LYS A 163 -12.18 8.11 13.94
N ARG A 164 -11.84 9.11 13.13
CA ARG A 164 -10.43 9.50 12.93
C ARG A 164 -9.79 10.03 14.21
N GLU A 165 -10.51 10.72 15.06
CA GLU A 165 -10.06 11.19 16.38
C GLU A 165 -9.60 10.04 17.33
N GLN A 166 -10.05 8.80 17.08
CA GLN A 166 -9.69 7.61 17.85
C GLN A 166 -8.39 6.95 17.34
N LEU A 167 -7.89 7.36 16.18
CA LEU A 167 -6.64 6.84 15.64
C LEU A 167 -5.47 7.39 16.47
N ARG A 168 -4.65 6.49 17.00
CA ARG A 168 -3.47 6.86 17.79
C ARG A 168 -2.49 7.74 17.01
N PHE A 169 -2.36 7.45 15.72
CA PHE A 169 -1.60 8.24 14.76
C PHE A 169 -2.35 8.25 13.44
N GLU A 170 -2.34 9.37 12.77
CA GLU A 170 -2.81 9.47 11.40
C GLU A 170 -1.63 9.38 10.43
N SER A 171 -1.81 8.57 9.38
CA SER A 171 -0.93 8.54 8.23
C SER A 171 -1.80 8.59 6.98
N TYR A 172 -1.64 9.63 6.23
CA TYR A 172 -2.29 9.82 4.94
C TYR A 172 -1.44 10.73 4.07
N THR A 173 -1.64 10.64 2.77
CA THR A 173 -1.06 11.57 1.81
C THR A 173 -2.12 12.63 1.53
N PRO A 174 -1.94 13.91 1.93
CA PRO A 174 -2.99 14.94 1.86
C PRO A 174 -3.68 15.03 0.50
N ARG A 175 -2.91 14.90 -0.59
CA ARG A 175 -3.40 14.96 -1.98
C ARG A 175 -4.47 13.89 -2.28
N TYR A 176 -4.32 12.69 -1.69
CA TYR A 176 -5.18 11.53 -1.94
C TYR A 176 -6.14 11.24 -0.79
N SER A 177 -6.35 12.19 0.13
CA SER A 177 -7.09 11.97 1.35
C SER A 177 -8.33 12.86 1.44
N ARG A 178 -9.43 12.27 1.92
CA ARG A 178 -10.67 13.00 2.27
C ARG A 178 -10.63 13.41 3.74
N GLN A 179 -11.16 14.61 4.04
CA GLN A 179 -11.29 15.12 5.40
C GLN A 179 -12.71 14.82 5.94
N HIS A 180 -12.92 13.63 6.47
CA HIS A 180 -14.18 13.19 7.06
C HIS A 180 -14.00 12.63 8.46
N LEU A 181 -15.05 12.69 9.31
CA LEU A 181 -15.02 12.23 10.70
C LEU A 181 -14.80 10.71 10.82
N PHE A 182 -15.31 9.94 9.88
CA PHE A 182 -15.24 8.49 9.88
C PHE A 182 -14.54 7.97 8.63
N THR A 183 -13.79 6.87 8.81
CA THR A 183 -13.21 6.13 7.70
C THR A 183 -14.29 5.39 6.91
N SER A 184 -14.19 5.41 5.60
CA SER A 184 -15.16 4.76 4.71
C SER A 184 -14.51 4.26 3.43
N LYS A 185 -15.21 3.37 2.72
CA LYS A 185 -14.78 2.91 1.37
C LYS A 185 -14.52 4.08 0.41
N LEU A 186 -15.24 5.19 0.61
CA LEU A 186 -15.07 6.39 -0.23
C LEU A 186 -13.69 7.03 -0.09
N ASP A 187 -12.93 6.75 0.99
CA ASP A 187 -11.58 7.27 1.15
C ASP A 187 -10.64 6.68 0.10
N ASP A 188 -10.67 5.36 -0.10
CA ASP A 188 -9.88 4.69 -1.13
C ASP A 188 -10.37 5.02 -2.54
N TRP A 189 -11.69 5.11 -2.75
CA TRP A 189 -12.25 5.51 -4.04
C TRP A 189 -11.93 6.94 -4.43
N PHE A 190 -11.90 7.86 -3.47
CA PHE A 190 -11.46 9.23 -3.69
C PHE A 190 -9.99 9.29 -4.11
N ALA A 191 -9.12 8.56 -3.39
CA ALA A 191 -7.70 8.47 -3.73
C ALA A 191 -7.50 7.93 -5.15
N LEU A 192 -8.24 6.88 -5.54
CA LEU A 192 -8.22 6.35 -6.91
C LEU A 192 -8.73 7.40 -7.93
N ALA A 193 -9.81 8.12 -7.61
CA ALA A 193 -10.34 9.16 -8.49
C ALA A 193 -9.32 10.27 -8.76
N VAL A 194 -8.62 10.74 -7.71
CA VAL A 194 -7.54 11.75 -7.85
C VAL A 194 -6.40 11.22 -8.72
N MET A 195 -5.96 9.97 -8.50
CA MET A 195 -4.91 9.36 -9.32
C MET A 195 -5.33 9.25 -10.80
N LEU A 196 -6.58 8.88 -11.07
CA LEU A 196 -7.09 8.76 -12.43
C LEU A 196 -7.19 10.12 -13.11
N GLU A 197 -7.64 11.15 -12.39
CA GLU A 197 -7.68 12.53 -12.92
C GLU A 197 -6.28 13.02 -13.31
N GLU A 198 -5.25 12.63 -12.56
CA GLU A 198 -3.85 12.98 -12.85
C GLU A 198 -3.24 12.16 -13.99
N TRP A 199 -3.74 10.93 -14.18
CA TRP A 199 -3.26 10.00 -15.20
C TRP A 199 -3.86 10.28 -16.58
N ILE A 200 -5.14 10.67 -16.59
CA ILE A 200 -5.89 10.92 -17.83
C ILE A 200 -5.42 12.24 -18.41
N ASP A 201 -4.95 12.24 -19.66
CA ASP A 201 -4.68 13.45 -20.39
C ASP A 201 -6.01 14.14 -20.81
N ASP A 202 -5.94 15.41 -21.26
CA ASP A 202 -7.10 16.24 -21.60
C ASP A 202 -8.04 15.62 -22.66
N SER A 203 -7.62 14.57 -23.35
CA SER A 203 -8.40 13.89 -24.40
C SER A 203 -9.29 12.76 -23.89
N ALA A 204 -9.05 12.25 -22.67
CA ALA A 204 -9.78 11.13 -22.12
C ALA A 204 -10.76 11.55 -21.01
N VAL A 205 -11.93 10.93 -20.99
CA VAL A 205 -13.01 11.28 -20.03
C VAL A 205 -12.90 10.40 -18.79
N LEU A 206 -12.80 11.04 -17.64
CA LEU A 206 -12.89 10.34 -16.35
C LEU A 206 -14.27 9.70 -16.19
N PRO A 207 -14.39 8.42 -15.78
CA PRO A 207 -15.70 7.81 -15.55
C PRO A 207 -16.55 8.63 -14.58
N SER A 208 -17.83 8.86 -14.93
CA SER A 208 -18.75 9.79 -14.23
C SER A 208 -18.81 9.57 -12.71
N ARG A 209 -18.71 8.32 -12.24
CA ARG A 209 -18.67 8.00 -10.81
C ARG A 209 -17.51 8.67 -10.05
N TYR A 210 -16.33 8.79 -10.70
CA TYR A 210 -15.16 9.46 -10.12
C TYR A 210 -15.29 10.97 -10.20
N GLU A 211 -15.82 11.50 -11.30
CA GLU A 211 -16.10 12.94 -11.40
C GLU A 211 -17.06 13.41 -10.31
N ILE A 212 -18.14 12.67 -10.08
CA ILE A 212 -19.13 12.99 -9.02
C ILE A 212 -18.42 13.01 -7.67
N LEU A 213 -17.60 12.00 -7.38
CA LEU A 213 -16.88 11.89 -6.11
C LEU A 213 -15.91 13.06 -5.89
N LEU A 214 -15.18 13.47 -6.92
CA LEU A 214 -14.26 14.62 -6.86
C LEU A 214 -15.04 15.93 -6.64
N LYS A 215 -16.12 16.17 -7.39
CA LYS A 215 -16.96 17.36 -7.27
C LYS A 215 -17.58 17.50 -5.86
N GLN A 216 -18.09 16.41 -5.28
CA GLN A 216 -18.65 16.39 -3.93
C GLN A 216 -17.63 16.79 -2.86
N ASN A 217 -16.37 16.33 -2.98
CA ASN A 217 -15.36 16.65 -2.00
C ASN A 217 -14.79 18.06 -2.13
N ARG A 218 -14.64 18.58 -3.34
CA ARG A 218 -14.21 19.98 -3.57
C ARG A 218 -15.21 21.00 -3.03
N ASN A 219 -16.51 20.70 -3.10
CA ASN A 219 -17.56 21.57 -2.58
C ASN A 219 -17.60 21.61 -1.05
N THR A 220 -17.23 20.52 -0.36
CA THR A 220 -17.18 20.49 1.11
C THR A 220 -16.01 21.30 1.69
N GLU A 221 -14.90 21.46 0.97
CA GLU A 221 -13.79 22.31 1.41
C GLU A 221 -14.10 23.81 1.35
N HIS A 222 -14.98 24.24 0.45
CA HIS A 222 -15.39 25.66 0.33
C HIS A 222 -16.45 26.08 1.35
N THR A 223 -17.18 25.14 1.97
CA THR A 223 -18.21 25.44 2.99
C THR A 223 -17.67 25.41 4.43
N SER A 224 -16.41 25.03 4.62
CA SER A 224 -15.75 24.90 5.93
C SER A 224 -14.75 26.03 6.24
N ARG A 225 -14.80 27.13 5.44
CA ARG A 225 -14.00 28.36 5.66
C ARG A 225 -14.93 29.51 6.10
#